data_6ef391d3281a3b7a566fd4d505187ffb
#
_entry.id   6ef391d3281a3b7a566fd4d505187ffb
#
_cell.length_a   1.000
_cell.length_b   1.000
_cell.length_c   1.000
_cell.angle_alpha   90.00
_cell.angle_beta   90.00
_cell.angle_gamma   90.00
#
_symmetry.space_group_name_H-M   'P 1'
#
loop_
_entity.id
_entity.type
_entity.pdbx_description
1 polymer ?
#
loop_
_entity_poly.entity_id
_entity_poly.type
_entity_poly.pdbx_seq_one_letter_code
_entity_poly.pdbx_strand_id
1 'polypeptide(L)'
;MSEKSSGNRVPRLAIIAGATGTGKSTLAHMIAHELDFSRCVSTDTIREVLRCNTSLNESPALHRSSYSKGETGDPVNDWLDASEVVEKGIDAVIDRARAQGVDLVIEGVHIIPKSSWLRDWREAGGRAIGIVATADAENQHREFIMKREEGTYRGPSRYVLAFDRIRIIQRSIMERARVVDWVRIDPLLHDDPLLRIRQNLE
;
A
#
# COMPACT_ATOMS: atom_id res chain seq x y z
N MET A 1 -33.44 9.43 -24.40
CA MET A 1 -32.09 9.85 -23.93
C MET A 1 -32.26 10.22 -22.46
N SER A 2 -31.85 9.34 -21.56
CA SER A 2 -31.94 9.55 -20.11
C SER A 2 -30.72 10.35 -19.69
N GLU A 3 -30.89 11.59 -19.27
CA GLU A 3 -29.86 12.39 -18.60
C GLU A 3 -29.49 11.67 -17.32
N LYS A 4 -28.32 11.03 -17.33
CA LYS A 4 -27.66 10.62 -16.08
C LYS A 4 -27.30 11.91 -15.34
N SER A 5 -28.09 12.25 -14.33
CA SER A 5 -27.74 13.20 -13.29
C SER A 5 -26.32 12.85 -12.80
N SER A 6 -25.32 13.62 -13.23
CA SER A 6 -24.00 13.62 -12.65
C SER A 6 -24.07 14.32 -11.30
N GLY A 7 -24.67 13.66 -10.31
CA GLY A 7 -24.51 14.04 -8.92
C GLY A 7 -23.01 14.04 -8.65
N ASN A 8 -22.49 15.19 -8.23
CA ASN A 8 -21.06 15.42 -7.99
C ASN A 8 -20.61 14.49 -6.83
N ARG A 9 -20.21 13.24 -7.18
CA ARG A 9 -19.78 12.25 -6.21
C ARG A 9 -18.49 12.78 -5.57
N VAL A 10 -18.46 12.86 -4.24
CA VAL A 10 -17.28 13.26 -3.49
C VAL A 10 -16.15 12.26 -3.75
N PRO A 11 -14.99 12.69 -4.28
CA PRO A 11 -13.89 11.79 -4.60
C PRO A 11 -13.31 11.16 -3.34
N ARG A 12 -12.96 9.88 -3.42
CA ARG A 12 -12.49 9.08 -2.29
C ARG A 12 -11.08 8.58 -2.51
N LEU A 13 -10.29 8.57 -1.42
CA LEU A 13 -8.93 8.04 -1.39
C LEU A 13 -8.83 6.95 -0.31
N ALA A 14 -8.35 5.78 -0.70
CA ALA A 14 -7.93 4.74 0.23
C ALA A 14 -6.44 4.43 0.01
N ILE A 15 -5.62 4.62 1.03
CA ILE A 15 -4.18 4.30 1.00
C ILE A 15 -3.93 3.10 1.91
N ILE A 16 -3.31 2.04 1.38
CA ILE A 16 -3.09 0.79 2.11
C ILE A 16 -1.59 0.49 2.19
N ALA A 17 -1.01 0.72 3.36
CA ALA A 17 0.35 0.31 3.68
C ALA A 17 0.38 -1.10 4.29
N GLY A 18 1.53 -1.75 4.22
CA GLY A 18 1.76 -3.02 4.90
C GLY A 18 2.93 -3.79 4.30
N ALA A 19 3.51 -4.70 5.06
CA ALA A 19 4.63 -5.52 4.61
C ALA A 19 4.22 -6.55 3.54
N THR A 20 5.19 -7.21 2.96
CA THR A 20 4.97 -8.33 2.03
C THR A 20 4.14 -9.43 2.70
N GLY A 21 3.11 -9.94 2.03
CA GLY A 21 2.28 -11.05 2.52
C GLY A 21 1.18 -10.70 3.52
N THR A 22 0.87 -9.41 3.73
CA THR A 22 -0.19 -8.96 4.68
C THR A 22 -1.58 -8.82 4.07
N GLY A 23 -1.80 -9.27 2.84
CA GLY A 23 -3.12 -9.20 2.20
C GLY A 23 -3.51 -7.85 1.61
N LYS A 24 -2.60 -6.87 1.53
CA LYS A 24 -2.86 -5.51 0.98
C LYS A 24 -3.58 -5.51 -0.37
N SER A 25 -3.03 -6.24 -1.35
CA SER A 25 -3.57 -6.26 -2.71
C SER A 25 -4.97 -6.90 -2.74
N THR A 26 -5.21 -7.93 -1.93
CA THR A 26 -6.54 -8.52 -1.77
C THR A 26 -7.52 -7.49 -1.20
N LEU A 27 -7.13 -6.80 -0.12
CA LEU A 27 -7.94 -5.74 0.47
C LEU A 27 -8.20 -4.59 -0.50
N ALA A 28 -7.18 -4.18 -1.27
CA ALA A 28 -7.31 -3.13 -2.29
C ALA A 28 -8.32 -3.50 -3.38
N HIS A 29 -8.27 -4.73 -3.87
CA HIS A 29 -9.24 -5.24 -4.86
C HIS A 29 -10.65 -5.35 -4.28
N MET A 30 -10.80 -5.78 -3.01
CA MET A 30 -12.11 -5.79 -2.33
C MET A 30 -12.67 -4.37 -2.22
N ILE A 31 -11.89 -3.39 -1.79
CA ILE A 31 -12.31 -1.98 -1.74
C ILE A 31 -12.70 -1.48 -3.13
N ALA A 32 -11.87 -1.75 -4.13
CA ALA A 32 -12.15 -1.30 -5.50
C ALA A 32 -13.45 -1.88 -6.04
N HIS A 33 -13.71 -3.17 -5.83
CA HIS A 33 -14.90 -3.85 -6.30
C HIS A 33 -16.15 -3.50 -5.49
N GLU A 34 -16.11 -3.69 -4.17
CA GLU A 34 -17.29 -3.57 -3.31
C GLU A 34 -17.72 -2.11 -3.05
N LEU A 35 -16.78 -1.16 -3.13
CA LEU A 35 -17.05 0.26 -2.96
C LEU A 35 -17.01 1.05 -4.28
N ASP A 36 -16.90 0.35 -5.42
CA ASP A 36 -16.92 0.95 -6.75
C ASP A 36 -15.89 2.08 -6.91
N PHE A 37 -14.61 1.79 -6.61
CA PHE A 37 -13.51 2.72 -6.89
C PHE A 37 -13.06 2.57 -8.34
N SER A 38 -12.92 3.71 -9.02
CA SER A 38 -12.56 3.74 -10.45
C SER A 38 -11.10 3.41 -10.74
N ARG A 39 -10.22 3.49 -9.74
CA ARG A 39 -8.77 3.25 -9.90
C ARG A 39 -8.20 2.48 -8.71
N CYS A 40 -7.37 1.48 -9.04
CA CYS A 40 -6.58 0.74 -8.08
C CYS A 40 -5.13 0.67 -8.60
N VAL A 41 -4.16 1.13 -7.80
CA VAL A 41 -2.75 1.25 -8.19
C VAL A 41 -1.86 0.60 -7.14
N SER A 42 -0.93 -0.24 -7.58
CA SER A 42 0.11 -0.82 -6.73
C SER A 42 1.40 0.02 -6.77
N THR A 43 2.05 0.21 -5.63
CA THR A 43 3.36 0.87 -5.58
C THR A 43 4.46 0.05 -6.24
N ASP A 44 4.30 -1.26 -6.36
CA ASP A 44 5.22 -2.09 -7.15
C ASP A 44 5.15 -1.71 -8.64
N THR A 45 3.97 -1.42 -9.19
CA THR A 45 3.82 -0.92 -10.56
C THR A 45 4.50 0.44 -10.72
N ILE A 46 4.31 1.36 -9.77
CA ILE A 46 4.99 2.67 -9.79
C ILE A 46 6.50 2.48 -9.79
N ARG A 47 7.01 1.62 -8.91
CA ARG A 47 8.45 1.32 -8.85
C ARG A 47 8.99 0.77 -10.17
N GLU A 48 8.30 -0.16 -10.81
CA GLU A 48 8.74 -0.72 -12.10
C GLU A 48 8.79 0.36 -13.20
N VAL A 49 7.82 1.27 -13.24
CA VAL A 49 7.84 2.41 -14.18
C VAL A 49 9.03 3.33 -13.93
N LEU A 50 9.33 3.65 -12.67
CA LEU A 50 10.50 4.47 -12.31
C LEU A 50 11.81 3.78 -12.69
N ARG A 51 11.91 2.47 -12.50
CA ARG A 51 13.09 1.67 -12.88
C ARG A 51 13.39 1.69 -14.37
N CYS A 52 12.40 1.86 -15.22
CA CYS A 52 12.63 1.95 -16.68
C CYS A 52 13.48 3.16 -17.07
N ASN A 53 13.47 4.21 -16.23
CA ASN A 53 14.13 5.49 -16.53
C ASN A 53 15.30 5.80 -15.59
N THR A 54 15.65 4.89 -14.69
CA THR A 54 16.69 5.10 -13.69
C THR A 54 17.62 3.89 -13.65
N SER A 55 18.90 4.09 -13.85
CA SER A 55 19.89 3.00 -13.80
C SER A 55 20.14 2.51 -12.37
N LEU A 56 20.70 1.31 -12.27
CA LEU A 56 21.09 0.72 -10.97
C LEU A 56 22.10 1.62 -10.22
N ASN A 57 23.02 2.27 -10.95
CA ASN A 57 24.04 3.14 -10.34
C ASN A 57 23.45 4.46 -9.82
N GLU A 58 22.40 4.97 -10.47
CA GLU A 58 21.73 6.21 -10.04
C GLU A 58 20.84 5.99 -8.81
N SER A 59 20.18 4.83 -8.71
CA SER A 59 19.31 4.52 -7.58
C SER A 59 19.32 3.02 -7.26
N PRO A 60 20.31 2.52 -6.52
CA PRO A 60 20.36 1.12 -6.09
C PRO A 60 19.12 0.71 -5.29
N ALA A 61 18.57 1.63 -4.49
CA ALA A 61 17.38 1.39 -3.68
C ALA A 61 16.14 1.05 -4.52
N LEU A 62 15.98 1.68 -5.68
CA LEU A 62 14.88 1.43 -6.61
C LEU A 62 14.94 0.02 -7.25
N HIS A 63 16.14 -0.55 -7.36
CA HIS A 63 16.39 -1.82 -8.02
C HIS A 63 16.41 -3.05 -7.08
N ARG A 64 16.26 -2.85 -5.76
CA ARG A 64 16.16 -3.95 -4.79
C ARG A 64 14.72 -4.17 -4.31
N SER A 65 14.43 -5.36 -3.81
CA SER A 65 13.16 -5.61 -3.11
C SER A 65 13.13 -4.87 -1.77
N SER A 66 11.97 -4.41 -1.34
CA SER A 66 11.78 -3.65 -0.09
C SER A 66 12.28 -4.38 1.17
N TYR A 67 12.33 -5.71 1.15
CA TYR A 67 12.85 -6.55 2.24
C TYR A 67 14.30 -7.00 2.04
N SER A 68 14.93 -6.66 0.92
CA SER A 68 16.32 -7.03 0.65
C SER A 68 17.28 -6.20 1.52
N LYS A 69 18.46 -6.76 1.79
CA LYS A 69 19.53 -6.02 2.45
C LYS A 69 20.01 -4.90 1.53
N GLY A 70 20.02 -3.68 2.02
CA GLY A 70 20.54 -2.50 1.36
C GLY A 70 21.92 -2.10 1.91
N GLU A 71 22.24 -0.82 1.80
CA GLU A 71 23.54 -0.28 2.21
C GLU A 71 23.75 -0.32 3.72
N THR A 72 22.71 -0.05 4.51
CA THR A 72 22.81 -0.01 5.96
C THR A 72 22.79 -1.42 6.59
N GLY A 73 22.15 -2.36 5.92
CA GLY A 73 21.87 -3.70 6.45
C GLY A 73 20.77 -3.73 7.51
N ASP A 74 20.34 -2.58 8.04
CA ASP A 74 19.19 -2.48 8.94
C ASP A 74 17.88 -2.62 8.15
N PRO A 75 16.93 -3.50 8.59
CA PRO A 75 15.69 -3.74 7.83
C PRO A 75 14.82 -2.51 7.66
N VAL A 76 14.77 -1.63 8.66
CA VAL A 76 13.90 -0.44 8.64
C VAL A 76 14.50 0.64 7.75
N ASN A 77 15.80 0.93 7.92
CA ASN A 77 16.48 1.95 7.11
C ASN A 77 16.51 1.54 5.64
N ASP A 78 16.85 0.27 5.35
CA ASP A 78 16.87 -0.25 3.99
C ASP A 78 15.47 -0.21 3.33
N TRP A 79 14.39 -0.44 4.12
CA TRP A 79 13.02 -0.30 3.64
C TRP A 79 12.64 1.18 3.41
N LEU A 80 13.04 2.09 4.30
CA LEU A 80 12.81 3.53 4.13
C LEU A 80 13.45 4.03 2.85
N ASP A 81 14.74 3.73 2.62
CA ASP A 81 15.43 4.09 1.39
C ASP A 81 14.69 3.61 0.13
N ALA A 82 14.23 2.34 0.15
CA ALA A 82 13.50 1.77 -0.98
C ALA A 82 12.10 2.41 -1.16
N SER A 83 11.51 2.97 -0.09
CA SER A 83 10.21 3.62 -0.12
C SER A 83 10.30 5.07 -0.56
N GLU A 84 11.30 5.81 -0.08
CA GLU A 84 11.52 7.23 -0.41
C GLU A 84 11.76 7.46 -1.90
N VAL A 85 12.49 6.56 -2.56
CA VAL A 85 12.72 6.66 -4.02
C VAL A 85 11.44 6.42 -4.85
N VAL A 86 10.43 5.77 -4.29
CA VAL A 86 9.13 5.53 -4.93
C VAL A 86 8.11 6.62 -4.58
N GLU A 87 8.31 7.35 -3.48
CA GLU A 87 7.35 8.31 -2.93
C GLU A 87 6.93 9.39 -3.95
N LYS A 88 7.86 9.92 -4.73
CA LYS A 88 7.54 10.91 -5.78
C LYS A 88 6.52 10.39 -6.82
N GLY A 89 6.61 9.10 -7.14
CA GLY A 89 5.63 8.47 -8.03
C GLY A 89 4.28 8.27 -7.38
N ILE A 90 4.26 7.96 -6.07
CA ILE A 90 3.04 7.87 -5.27
C ILE A 90 2.36 9.23 -5.20
N ASP A 91 3.10 10.30 -4.88
CA ASP A 91 2.61 11.67 -4.82
C ASP A 91 1.98 12.09 -6.16
N ALA A 92 2.67 11.83 -7.29
CA ALA A 92 2.17 12.18 -8.62
C ALA A 92 0.86 11.46 -8.98
N VAL A 93 0.69 10.20 -8.57
CA VAL A 93 -0.55 9.43 -8.79
C VAL A 93 -1.70 9.98 -7.95
N ILE A 94 -1.46 10.28 -6.67
CA ILE A 94 -2.44 10.86 -5.76
C ILE A 94 -2.86 12.25 -6.23
N ASP A 95 -1.91 13.12 -6.57
CA ASP A 95 -2.17 14.48 -7.05
C ASP A 95 -2.97 14.49 -8.34
N ARG A 96 -2.65 13.59 -9.28
CA ARG A 96 -3.41 13.46 -10.51
C ARG A 96 -4.85 13.00 -10.26
N ALA A 97 -5.06 12.03 -9.39
CA ALA A 97 -6.40 11.56 -9.05
C ALA A 97 -7.23 12.66 -8.35
N ARG A 98 -6.60 13.40 -7.42
CA ARG A 98 -7.19 14.57 -6.74
C ARG A 98 -7.58 15.66 -7.72
N ALA A 99 -6.67 16.04 -8.62
CA ALA A 99 -6.94 17.07 -9.64
C ALA A 99 -8.08 16.69 -10.62
N GLN A 100 -8.29 15.38 -10.83
CA GLN A 100 -9.36 14.86 -11.69
C GLN A 100 -10.66 14.61 -10.93
N GLY A 101 -10.68 14.73 -9.60
CA GLY A 101 -11.86 14.43 -8.78
C GLY A 101 -12.33 12.97 -8.88
N VAL A 102 -11.40 12.01 -8.98
CA VAL A 102 -11.73 10.60 -9.15
C VAL A 102 -11.29 9.76 -7.95
N ASP A 103 -12.00 8.68 -7.70
CA ASP A 103 -11.68 7.72 -6.64
C ASP A 103 -10.35 7.00 -6.92
N LEU A 104 -9.55 6.80 -5.87
CA LEU A 104 -8.27 6.09 -5.94
C LEU A 104 -8.07 5.17 -4.74
N VAL A 105 -7.79 3.90 -5.02
CA VAL A 105 -7.12 2.98 -4.08
C VAL A 105 -5.65 2.90 -4.47
N ILE A 106 -4.75 3.12 -3.53
CA ILE A 106 -3.31 2.89 -3.73
C ILE A 106 -2.77 1.98 -2.63
N GLU A 107 -2.03 0.94 -3.00
CA GLU A 107 -1.53 -0.03 -2.04
C GLU A 107 -0.04 -0.34 -2.24
N GLY A 108 0.65 -0.68 -1.18
CA GLY A 108 2.00 -1.20 -1.31
C GLY A 108 2.86 -1.15 -0.07
N VAL A 109 4.00 -1.85 -0.18
CA VAL A 109 5.01 -1.89 0.86
C VAL A 109 5.86 -0.61 0.90
N HIS A 110 5.89 0.16 -0.19
CA HIS A 110 6.63 1.41 -0.30
C HIS A 110 5.88 2.63 0.28
N ILE A 111 4.70 2.40 0.86
CA ILE A 111 3.93 3.46 1.50
C ILE A 111 4.43 3.65 2.93
N ILE A 112 5.05 4.82 3.18
CA ILE A 112 5.40 5.29 4.52
C ILE A 112 4.18 6.03 5.06
N PRO A 113 3.49 5.54 6.12
CA PRO A 113 2.32 6.20 6.66
C PRO A 113 2.61 7.66 7.06
N LYS A 114 1.83 8.60 6.51
CA LYS A 114 1.87 10.03 6.82
C LYS A 114 0.47 10.64 6.75
N SER A 115 0.24 11.70 7.50
CA SER A 115 -1.07 12.38 7.57
C SER A 115 -1.32 13.32 6.39
N SER A 116 -0.27 13.81 5.72
CA SER A 116 -0.38 14.85 4.68
C SER A 116 -1.28 14.43 3.51
N TRP A 117 -1.14 13.21 2.97
CA TRP A 117 -1.97 12.75 1.86
C TRP A 117 -3.47 12.78 2.17
N LEU A 118 -3.85 12.34 3.38
CA LEU A 118 -5.26 12.28 3.79
C LEU A 118 -5.80 13.69 4.06
N ARG A 119 -5.00 14.54 4.71
CA ARG A 119 -5.33 15.94 4.96
C ARG A 119 -5.56 16.70 3.66
N ASP A 120 -4.56 16.67 2.75
CA ASP A 120 -4.58 17.43 1.51
C ASP A 120 -5.73 16.98 0.58
N TRP A 121 -6.10 15.69 0.64
CA TRP A 121 -7.26 15.15 -0.08
C TRP A 121 -8.58 15.67 0.49
N ARG A 122 -8.70 15.71 1.84
CA ARG A 122 -9.89 16.23 2.54
C ARG A 122 -10.03 17.74 2.36
N GLU A 123 -8.95 18.49 2.40
CA GLU A 123 -8.94 19.94 2.13
C GLU A 123 -9.40 20.27 0.71
N ALA A 124 -9.17 19.37 -0.23
CA ALA A 124 -9.70 19.46 -1.59
C ALA A 124 -11.18 19.03 -1.71
N GLY A 125 -11.88 18.77 -0.61
CA GLY A 125 -13.30 18.41 -0.57
C GLY A 125 -13.59 16.91 -0.74
N GLY A 126 -12.56 16.07 -0.72
CA GLY A 126 -12.70 14.61 -0.81
C GLY A 126 -12.79 13.91 0.55
N ARG A 127 -12.98 12.60 0.53
CA ARG A 127 -12.89 11.71 1.70
C ARG A 127 -11.71 10.80 1.59
N ALA A 128 -11.00 10.56 2.69
CA ALA A 128 -9.77 9.78 2.65
C ALA A 128 -9.60 8.90 3.89
N ILE A 129 -9.06 7.70 3.69
CA ILE A 129 -8.69 6.78 4.75
C ILE A 129 -7.28 6.24 4.52
N GLY A 130 -6.49 6.18 5.59
CA GLY A 130 -5.23 5.44 5.65
C GLY A 130 -5.44 4.11 6.36
N ILE A 131 -4.93 3.04 5.79
CA ILE A 131 -5.07 1.68 6.28
C ILE A 131 -3.69 1.05 6.40
N VAL A 132 -3.45 0.35 7.50
CA VAL A 132 -2.32 -0.57 7.60
C VAL A 132 -2.82 -2.01 7.62
N ALA A 133 -2.50 -2.76 6.56
CA ALA A 133 -2.78 -4.18 6.49
C ALA A 133 -1.72 -4.96 7.25
N THR A 134 -2.14 -5.81 8.19
CA THR A 134 -1.27 -6.60 9.06
C THR A 134 -1.55 -8.09 8.94
N ALA A 135 -0.58 -8.89 9.31
CA ALA A 135 -0.74 -10.31 9.59
C ALA A 135 -0.14 -10.55 10.97
N ASP A 136 -0.99 -10.66 12.00
CA ASP A 136 -0.55 -10.68 13.39
C ASP A 136 0.10 -12.00 13.75
N ALA A 137 -0.54 -13.11 13.42
CA ALA A 137 -0.03 -14.44 13.66
C ALA A 137 1.11 -14.76 12.68
N GLU A 138 2.31 -15.00 13.22
CA GLU A 138 3.51 -15.25 12.42
C GLU A 138 3.39 -16.48 11.52
N ASN A 139 2.79 -17.56 12.02
CA ASN A 139 2.58 -18.78 11.24
C ASN A 139 1.67 -18.52 10.03
N GLN A 140 0.55 -17.82 10.24
CA GLN A 140 -0.37 -17.47 9.17
C GLN A 140 0.28 -16.52 8.15
N HIS A 141 1.10 -15.55 8.61
CA HIS A 141 1.84 -14.68 7.72
C HIS A 141 2.79 -15.46 6.82
N ARG A 142 3.49 -16.44 7.39
CA ARG A 142 4.39 -17.34 6.65
C ARG A 142 3.62 -18.18 5.62
N GLU A 143 2.50 -18.76 6.03
CA GLU A 143 1.63 -19.56 5.15
C GLU A 143 1.09 -18.75 3.96
N PHE A 144 0.70 -17.50 4.17
CA PHE A 144 0.25 -16.64 3.07
C PHE A 144 1.32 -16.34 2.05
N ILE A 145 2.54 -16.03 2.53
CA ILE A 145 3.66 -15.81 1.63
C ILE A 145 3.93 -17.09 0.83
N MET A 146 3.93 -18.26 1.48
CA MET A 146 4.15 -19.55 0.83
C MET A 146 3.07 -19.83 -0.23
N LYS A 147 1.80 -19.77 0.15
CA LYS A 147 0.67 -20.03 -0.74
C LYS A 147 0.64 -19.10 -1.95
N ARG A 148 0.94 -17.82 -1.77
CA ARG A 148 1.00 -16.86 -2.89
C ARG A 148 2.07 -17.21 -3.90
N GLU A 149 3.22 -17.75 -3.45
CA GLU A 149 4.38 -18.00 -4.29
C GLU A 149 4.40 -19.41 -4.92
N GLU A 150 3.53 -20.31 -4.48
CA GLU A 150 3.41 -21.69 -5.05
C GLU A 150 3.11 -21.69 -6.56
N GLY A 151 2.42 -20.65 -7.06
CA GLY A 151 2.09 -20.50 -8.48
C GLY A 151 3.03 -19.58 -9.26
N THR A 152 4.15 -19.12 -8.67
CA THR A 152 5.06 -18.17 -9.33
C THR A 152 6.39 -18.81 -9.73
N TYR A 153 6.99 -18.33 -10.83
CA TYR A 153 8.33 -18.75 -11.27
C TYR A 153 9.44 -18.44 -10.26
N ARG A 154 9.19 -17.57 -9.30
CA ARG A 154 10.20 -17.07 -8.35
C ARG A 154 10.33 -17.94 -7.11
N GLY A 155 9.30 -18.70 -6.76
CA GLY A 155 9.25 -19.57 -5.60
C GLY A 155 9.31 -18.85 -4.23
N PRO A 156 9.00 -19.56 -3.14
CA PRO A 156 8.89 -18.96 -1.80
C PRO A 156 10.24 -18.75 -1.08
N SER A 157 11.32 -19.41 -1.51
CA SER A 157 12.58 -19.50 -0.76
C SER A 157 13.15 -18.14 -0.34
N ARG A 158 13.11 -17.15 -1.23
CA ARG A 158 13.61 -15.78 -0.97
C ARG A 158 12.86 -15.06 0.16
N TYR A 159 11.58 -15.35 0.30
CA TYR A 159 10.76 -14.75 1.36
C TYR A 159 10.97 -15.46 2.70
N VAL A 160 11.16 -16.78 2.67
CA VAL A 160 11.49 -17.55 3.87
C VAL A 160 12.81 -17.06 4.48
N LEU A 161 13.82 -16.84 3.66
CA LEU A 161 15.13 -16.30 4.10
C LEU A 161 15.04 -14.86 4.61
N ALA A 162 14.12 -14.07 4.09
CA ALA A 162 13.94 -12.67 4.48
C ALA A 162 12.80 -12.46 5.50
N PHE A 163 12.20 -13.53 6.02
CA PHE A 163 10.97 -13.44 6.81
C PHE A 163 11.12 -12.56 8.05
N ASP A 164 12.21 -12.69 8.79
CA ASP A 164 12.46 -11.88 9.98
C ASP A 164 12.57 -10.39 9.63
N ARG A 165 13.20 -10.05 8.50
CA ARG A 165 13.25 -8.68 7.99
C ARG A 165 11.86 -8.16 7.63
N ILE A 166 11.04 -8.98 6.97
CA ILE A 166 9.64 -8.64 6.63
C ILE A 166 8.84 -8.35 7.91
N ARG A 167 9.02 -9.15 8.97
CA ARG A 167 8.37 -8.93 10.27
C ARG A 167 8.83 -7.63 10.96
N ILE A 168 10.11 -7.29 10.88
CA ILE A 168 10.64 -6.03 11.41
C ILE A 168 10.04 -4.84 10.65
N ILE A 169 10.00 -4.91 9.31
CA ILE A 169 9.39 -3.89 8.47
C ILE A 169 7.90 -3.73 8.80
N GLN A 170 7.15 -4.84 8.96
CA GLN A 170 5.74 -4.78 9.36
C GLN A 170 5.57 -4.00 10.67
N ARG A 171 6.36 -4.30 11.71
CA ARG A 171 6.30 -3.57 12.99
C ARG A 171 6.56 -2.07 12.80
N SER A 172 7.55 -1.69 11.98
CA SER A 172 7.86 -0.30 11.70
C SER A 172 6.71 0.42 10.97
N ILE A 173 6.08 -0.23 9.98
CA ILE A 173 4.91 0.33 9.28
C ILE A 173 3.74 0.52 10.25
N MET A 174 3.46 -0.48 11.09
CA MET A 174 2.39 -0.43 12.10
C MET A 174 2.59 0.72 13.10
N GLU A 175 3.81 0.89 13.60
CA GLU A 175 4.11 1.98 14.55
C GLU A 175 3.93 3.36 13.91
N ARG A 176 4.42 3.55 12.67
CA ARG A 176 4.21 4.78 11.91
C ARG A 176 2.73 5.04 11.63
N ALA A 177 1.98 4.01 11.27
CA ALA A 177 0.54 4.10 11.03
C ALA A 177 -0.21 4.52 12.32
N ARG A 178 0.19 3.97 13.48
CA ARG A 178 -0.35 4.32 14.79
C ARG A 178 -0.13 5.80 15.13
N VAL A 179 1.05 6.34 14.82
CA VAL A 179 1.39 7.76 15.10
C VAL A 179 0.51 8.72 14.29
N VAL A 180 0.09 8.33 13.08
CA VAL A 180 -0.74 9.16 12.19
C VAL A 180 -2.21 8.70 12.15
N ASP A 181 -2.61 7.86 13.09
CA ASP A 181 -3.99 7.41 13.32
C ASP A 181 -4.63 6.69 12.12
N TRP A 182 -3.84 5.88 11.41
CA TRP A 182 -4.35 5.02 10.34
C TRP A 182 -5.06 3.79 10.90
N VAL A 183 -6.08 3.34 10.20
CA VAL A 183 -6.88 2.17 10.62
C VAL A 183 -6.08 0.90 10.40
N ARG A 184 -5.90 0.11 11.48
CA ARG A 184 -5.29 -1.22 11.39
C ARG A 184 -6.34 -2.26 11.01
N ILE A 185 -6.01 -3.07 10.00
CA ILE A 185 -6.82 -4.19 9.52
C ILE A 185 -5.93 -5.42 9.37
N ASP A 186 -6.26 -6.48 10.07
CA ASP A 186 -5.79 -7.82 9.74
C ASP A 186 -6.89 -8.52 8.92
N PRO A 187 -6.69 -8.73 7.61
CA PRO A 187 -7.73 -9.28 6.74
C PRO A 187 -8.21 -10.68 7.13
N LEU A 188 -7.46 -11.37 8.02
CA LEU A 188 -7.81 -12.71 8.50
C LEU A 188 -8.63 -12.73 9.76
N LEU A 189 -8.48 -11.71 10.58
CA LEU A 189 -9.11 -11.66 11.90
C LEU A 189 -10.41 -10.83 11.90
N HIS A 190 -10.65 -10.07 10.84
CA HIS A 190 -11.84 -9.23 10.74
C HIS A 190 -12.89 -9.90 9.85
N ASP A 191 -14.05 -10.19 10.42
CA ASP A 191 -15.19 -10.78 9.69
C ASP A 191 -15.70 -9.87 8.56
N ASP A 192 -15.66 -8.55 8.76
CA ASP A 192 -15.95 -7.55 7.71
C ASP A 192 -14.92 -6.41 7.74
N PRO A 193 -13.81 -6.54 6.99
CA PRO A 193 -12.81 -5.48 6.92
C PRO A 193 -13.34 -4.21 6.23
N LEU A 194 -14.41 -4.31 5.42
CA LEU A 194 -14.96 -3.18 4.68
C LEU A 194 -15.87 -2.28 5.52
N LEU A 195 -16.47 -2.80 6.58
CA LEU A 195 -17.38 -2.02 7.43
C LEU A 195 -16.71 -0.76 7.97
N ARG A 196 -15.52 -0.91 8.56
CA ARG A 196 -14.74 0.24 9.09
C ARG A 196 -14.29 1.21 8.00
N ILE A 197 -14.00 0.69 6.80
CA ILE A 197 -13.59 1.49 5.65
C ILE A 197 -14.77 2.31 5.14
N ARG A 198 -15.96 1.72 4.99
CA ARG A 198 -17.18 2.41 4.59
C ARG A 198 -17.50 3.58 5.51
N GLN A 199 -17.49 3.34 6.83
CA GLN A 199 -17.78 4.38 7.83
C GLN A 199 -16.85 5.61 7.74
N ASN A 200 -15.63 5.45 7.23
CA ASN A 200 -14.69 6.54 7.05
C ASN A 200 -14.79 7.23 5.68
N LEU A 201 -15.46 6.60 4.71
CA LEU A 201 -15.58 7.09 3.33
C LEU A 201 -17.02 7.55 2.97
N GLU A 202 -17.98 7.33 3.86
CA GLU A 202 -19.36 7.85 3.80
C GLU A 202 -19.48 9.18 4.55
#